data_a4487bb1d0a8e6f364186a66f994b815
#
_entry.id   a4487bb1d0a8e6f364186a66f994b815
#
_cell.length_a   1.000
_cell.length_b   1.000
_cell.length_c   1.000
_cell.angle_alpha   90.00
_cell.angle_beta   90.00
_cell.angle_gamma   90.00
#
_symmetry.space_group_name_H-M   'P 1'
#
loop_
_entity.id
_entity.type
_entity.pdbx_description
1 polymer ?
#
loop_
_entity_poly.entity_id
_entity_poly.type
_entity_poly.pdbx_seq_one_letter_code
_entity_poly.pdbx_strand_id
1 'polypeptide(L)'
;MSLQKTWGKRHLTAVGMVLLSALLAGCDEGVAQNAAPQAPAVSAAEVVVKSISQWDSFNGRIEAVESVQLRPRVSGYIDKVNYTDGQEVKKGEVLFTIDDRTYRAALEQAQATLARAKTQASLARSEANRTDKLINTNLVSREEWEQRRSAAVQAQEDIRAAQAAVDAAQLNLDFTKVTAPIDGRASRALITSGNLVTAGDTASVLTTLVSQKTVYVYFDVDESTYLHYQNLARRGQGASSSHQALPVEIGLVGEEGYPHQGKVDFLDNQLTPSTGTIRMRALLDNSQRLFTPGLFARVRLPGSAEFKATLIDDKAVLTDQDRKYVYIVDKEGKAQRRDIAPGRLAAGLRIVKQGLNPGDKVIVDGLQKVFMPGMPVNAKTVAMTTSAALN
;
A
#
# COMPACT_ATOMS: atom_id res chain seq x y z
N MET A 1 -65.65 -67.21 67.42
CA MET A 1 -65.59 -68.60 66.96
C MET A 1 -64.25 -68.81 66.28
N SER A 2 -63.52 -69.50 66.95
CA SER A 2 -62.68 -70.72 66.75
C SER A 2 -61.39 -70.42 65.95
N LEU A 3 -60.33 -70.57 66.68
CA LEU A 3 -59.47 -71.73 66.88
C LEU A 3 -58.37 -71.97 65.84
N GLN A 4 -57.14 -71.80 66.34
CA GLN A 4 -55.98 -72.70 66.09
C GLN A 4 -55.26 -72.53 64.73
N LYS A 5 -53.91 -72.45 64.68
CA LYS A 5 -52.99 -73.50 65.23
C LYS A 5 -51.56 -72.96 65.25
N THR A 6 -50.95 -73.02 66.39
CA THR A 6 -49.52 -72.92 66.61
C THR A 6 -48.81 -74.18 66.11
N TRP A 7 -48.02 -74.08 65.01
CA TRP A 7 -46.93 -75.05 64.73
C TRP A 7 -46.04 -74.49 63.61
N GLY A 8 -44.80 -74.33 63.91
CA GLY A 8 -43.82 -73.99 62.87
C GLY A 8 -42.75 -72.99 63.25
N LYS A 9 -42.66 -72.54 64.52
CA LYS A 9 -41.61 -71.54 64.89
C LYS A 9 -40.21 -72.08 65.25
N ARG A 10 -40.01 -73.42 65.21
CA ARG A 10 -38.72 -74.02 65.65
C ARG A 10 -37.77 -74.44 64.53
N HIS A 11 -38.20 -74.48 63.29
CA HIS A 11 -37.29 -74.80 62.16
C HIS A 11 -36.78 -73.61 61.38
N LEU A 12 -37.34 -72.41 61.59
CA LEU A 12 -36.93 -71.19 60.89
C LEU A 12 -35.69 -70.50 61.49
N THR A 13 -35.39 -70.74 62.75
CA THR A 13 -34.23 -70.19 63.46
C THR A 13 -32.94 -70.96 63.21
N ALA A 14 -32.97 -72.22 62.85
CA ALA A 14 -31.76 -73.00 62.55
C ALA A 14 -31.25 -72.74 61.10
N VAL A 15 -32.13 -72.51 60.14
CA VAL A 15 -31.75 -72.21 58.76
C VAL A 15 -31.26 -70.78 58.64
N GLY A 16 -31.79 -69.81 59.40
CA GLY A 16 -31.33 -68.42 59.42
C GLY A 16 -29.91 -68.26 60.01
N MET A 17 -29.51 -69.11 60.92
CA MET A 17 -28.20 -69.07 61.61
C MET A 17 -27.08 -69.69 60.75
N VAL A 18 -27.38 -70.65 59.90
CA VAL A 18 -26.41 -71.22 58.92
C VAL A 18 -26.22 -70.35 57.72
N LEU A 19 -27.22 -69.61 57.29
CA LEU A 19 -27.10 -68.61 56.19
C LEU A 19 -26.37 -67.32 56.62
N LEU A 20 -26.39 -66.97 57.91
CA LEU A 20 -25.69 -65.79 58.42
C LEU A 20 -24.21 -66.09 58.69
N SER A 21 -23.80 -67.33 58.89
CA SER A 21 -22.39 -67.72 59.02
C SER A 21 -21.67 -67.90 57.68
N ALA A 22 -22.41 -68.12 56.56
CA ALA A 22 -21.83 -68.21 55.24
C ALA A 22 -21.57 -66.86 54.62
N LEU A 23 -22.11 -65.74 55.14
CA LEU A 23 -21.88 -64.40 54.70
C LEU A 23 -20.66 -63.67 55.33
N LEU A 24 -20.02 -64.29 56.32
CA LEU A 24 -18.85 -63.75 57.02
C LEU A 24 -17.51 -64.36 56.59
N ALA A 25 -17.50 -65.32 55.68
CA ALA A 25 -16.27 -65.99 55.21
C ALA A 25 -15.79 -65.49 53.83
N GLY A 26 -16.28 -64.31 53.35
CA GLY A 26 -15.98 -63.76 52.03
C GLY A 26 -15.18 -62.44 52.03
N CYS A 27 -14.45 -62.11 53.08
CA CYS A 27 -13.43 -61.03 53.01
C CYS A 27 -12.04 -61.68 52.85
N ASP A 28 -11.78 -62.14 51.65
CA ASP A 28 -10.40 -62.26 51.18
C ASP A 28 -9.86 -60.83 50.90
N GLU A 29 -8.96 -60.40 51.74
CA GLU A 29 -8.20 -59.17 51.53
C GLU A 29 -7.34 -59.33 50.25
N GLY A 30 -8.00 -59.18 49.11
CA GLY A 30 -7.28 -58.79 47.90
C GLY A 30 -6.58 -57.51 48.22
N VAL A 31 -5.29 -57.57 48.49
CA VAL A 31 -4.37 -56.45 48.52
C VAL A 31 -4.63 -55.64 47.23
N ALA A 32 -5.42 -54.58 47.36
CA ALA A 32 -5.51 -53.61 46.34
C ALA A 32 -4.05 -53.10 46.14
N GLN A 33 -3.37 -53.65 45.13
CA GLN A 33 -2.14 -53.06 44.62
C GLN A 33 -2.51 -51.61 44.30
N ASN A 34 -2.04 -50.73 45.15
CA ASN A 34 -1.97 -49.28 44.83
C ASN A 34 -1.20 -49.21 43.56
N ALA A 35 -1.87 -49.36 42.40
CA ALA A 35 -1.36 -48.94 41.13
C ALA A 35 -1.12 -47.46 41.30
N ALA A 36 0.14 -47.08 41.45
CA ALA A 36 0.55 -45.68 41.46
C ALA A 36 -0.20 -45.00 40.32
N PRO A 37 -0.87 -43.84 40.57
CA PRO A 37 -1.67 -43.16 39.56
C PRO A 37 -0.84 -43.07 38.27
N GLN A 38 -1.27 -43.75 37.22
CA GLN A 38 -0.56 -43.72 35.96
C GLN A 38 -0.45 -42.28 35.53
N ALA A 39 0.78 -41.81 35.36
CA ALA A 39 1.05 -40.47 34.89
C ALA A 39 0.26 -40.19 33.58
N PRO A 40 -0.58 -39.16 33.54
CA PRO A 40 -1.43 -38.88 32.38
C PRO A 40 -0.60 -38.74 31.12
N ALA A 41 -1.05 -39.38 30.05
CA ALA A 41 -0.42 -39.26 28.75
C ALA A 41 -0.72 -37.88 28.14
N VAL A 42 0.33 -37.16 27.78
CA VAL A 42 0.30 -35.83 27.14
C VAL A 42 1.22 -35.81 25.92
N SER A 43 0.96 -34.90 24.97
CA SER A 43 1.88 -34.67 23.86
C SER A 43 2.71 -33.41 24.16
N ALA A 44 4.03 -33.54 24.06
CA ALA A 44 4.96 -32.43 24.24
C ALA A 44 5.78 -32.22 22.98
N ALA A 45 5.92 -30.98 22.58
CA ALA A 45 6.73 -30.58 21.43
C ALA A 45 7.89 -29.67 21.85
N GLU A 46 9.04 -29.86 21.25
CA GLU A 46 10.18 -28.97 21.46
C GLU A 46 9.91 -27.62 20.83
N VAL A 47 10.28 -26.53 21.51
CA VAL A 47 10.13 -25.17 21.00
C VAL A 47 10.94 -25.00 19.72
N VAL A 48 10.35 -24.38 18.71
CA VAL A 48 11.00 -24.11 17.44
C VAL A 48 11.68 -22.76 17.50
N VAL A 49 12.98 -22.72 17.26
CA VAL A 49 13.74 -21.46 17.09
C VAL A 49 13.96 -21.23 15.63
N LYS A 50 13.34 -20.17 15.09
CA LYS A 50 13.43 -19.82 13.66
C LYS A 50 13.72 -18.34 13.51
N SER A 51 14.58 -18.01 12.53
CA SER A 51 14.72 -16.63 12.08
C SER A 51 13.45 -16.21 11.35
N ILE A 52 12.83 -15.16 11.84
CA ILE A 52 11.62 -14.58 11.26
C ILE A 52 11.75 -13.07 11.19
N SER A 53 11.07 -12.48 10.22
CA SER A 53 10.76 -11.05 10.16
C SER A 53 9.27 -10.85 10.44
N GLN A 54 8.93 -9.82 11.15
CA GLN A 54 7.52 -9.41 11.31
C GLN A 54 7.14 -8.52 10.13
N TRP A 55 5.90 -8.64 9.69
CA TRP A 55 5.33 -7.82 8.63
C TRP A 55 4.12 -7.07 9.17
N ASP A 56 4.06 -5.79 8.85
CA ASP A 56 2.89 -4.98 9.13
C ASP A 56 2.13 -4.78 7.82
N SER A 57 0.80 -4.97 7.86
CA SER A 57 -0.06 -4.91 6.68
C SER A 57 -0.93 -3.66 6.72
N PHE A 58 -1.02 -2.98 5.58
CA PHE A 58 -1.78 -1.75 5.39
C PHE A 58 -2.67 -1.88 4.16
N ASN A 59 -3.74 -1.11 4.15
CA ASN A 59 -4.57 -0.95 2.96
C ASN A 59 -4.11 0.30 2.20
N GLY A 60 -3.94 0.15 0.91
CA GLY A 60 -3.51 1.22 0.02
C GLY A 60 -4.40 1.36 -1.20
N ARG A 61 -4.16 2.43 -1.95
CA ARG A 61 -4.80 2.70 -3.23
C ARG A 61 -3.75 2.97 -4.29
N ILE A 62 -3.98 2.41 -5.47
CA ILE A 62 -3.12 2.62 -6.63
C ILE A 62 -3.51 3.94 -7.29
N GLU A 63 -2.50 4.76 -7.59
CA GLU A 63 -2.65 6.03 -8.28
C GLU A 63 -1.66 6.11 -9.44
N ALA A 64 -2.02 6.86 -10.48
CA ALA A 64 -1.10 7.15 -11.57
C ALA A 64 -0.01 8.12 -11.10
N VAL A 65 1.21 7.98 -11.62
CA VAL A 65 2.29 8.93 -11.35
C VAL A 65 1.93 10.31 -11.88
N GLU A 66 1.33 10.37 -13.09
CA GLU A 66 0.85 11.60 -13.71
C GLU A 66 -0.60 11.42 -14.13
N SER A 67 -1.45 12.37 -13.77
CA SER A 67 -2.85 12.46 -14.18
C SER A 67 -3.15 13.88 -14.66
N VAL A 68 -3.54 14.03 -15.92
CA VAL A 68 -3.76 15.32 -16.55
C VAL A 68 -5.17 15.40 -17.13
N GLN A 69 -5.91 16.41 -16.71
CA GLN A 69 -7.15 16.81 -17.36
C GLN A 69 -6.82 17.68 -18.58
N LEU A 70 -7.05 17.18 -19.77
CA LEU A 70 -6.79 17.88 -21.00
C LEU A 70 -7.88 18.93 -21.23
N ARG A 71 -7.48 20.20 -21.36
CA ARG A 71 -8.35 21.34 -21.58
C ARG A 71 -7.87 22.15 -22.78
N PRO A 72 -8.77 22.78 -23.56
CA PRO A 72 -8.37 23.64 -24.68
C PRO A 72 -7.76 24.95 -24.17
N ARG A 73 -6.76 25.45 -24.88
CA ARG A 73 -6.14 26.76 -24.62
C ARG A 73 -6.76 27.86 -25.45
N VAL A 74 -7.49 27.51 -26.52
CA VAL A 74 -8.22 28.41 -27.40
C VAL A 74 -9.66 27.94 -27.55
N SER A 75 -10.56 28.86 -27.82
CA SER A 75 -12.00 28.60 -27.98
C SER A 75 -12.34 28.31 -29.44
N GLY A 76 -13.30 27.43 -29.68
CA GLY A 76 -13.76 27.13 -31.05
C GLY A 76 -14.57 25.81 -31.06
N TYR A 77 -15.05 25.45 -32.26
CA TYR A 77 -15.74 24.15 -32.44
C TYR A 77 -14.74 23.02 -32.57
N ILE A 78 -15.02 21.88 -31.94
CA ILE A 78 -14.24 20.67 -32.18
C ILE A 78 -14.52 20.19 -33.61
N ASP A 79 -13.52 20.21 -34.45
CA ASP A 79 -13.58 19.71 -35.82
C ASP A 79 -13.47 18.18 -35.81
N LYS A 80 -12.48 17.63 -35.12
CA LYS A 80 -12.20 16.20 -35.11
C LYS A 80 -11.63 15.73 -33.76
N VAL A 81 -12.04 14.51 -33.33
CA VAL A 81 -11.39 13.71 -32.32
C VAL A 81 -10.48 12.71 -33.02
N ASN A 82 -9.18 12.74 -32.74
CA ASN A 82 -8.16 12.00 -33.49
C ASN A 82 -7.68 10.71 -32.78
N TYR A 83 -8.32 10.30 -31.71
CA TYR A 83 -7.98 9.08 -30.98
C TYR A 83 -9.26 8.28 -30.70
N THR A 84 -9.10 7.00 -30.31
CA THR A 84 -10.19 6.13 -29.82
C THR A 84 -10.20 6.10 -28.29
N ASP A 85 -11.37 5.98 -27.69
CA ASP A 85 -11.53 5.91 -26.23
C ASP A 85 -10.69 4.78 -25.65
N GLY A 86 -9.90 5.09 -24.62
CA GLY A 86 -9.01 4.14 -23.97
C GLY A 86 -7.70 3.86 -24.72
N GLN A 87 -7.41 4.58 -25.81
CA GLN A 87 -6.18 4.44 -26.58
C GLN A 87 -4.96 4.88 -25.75
N GLU A 88 -3.83 4.23 -25.99
CA GLU A 88 -2.54 4.70 -25.56
C GLU A 88 -1.99 5.72 -26.51
N VAL A 89 -1.54 6.83 -25.94
CA VAL A 89 -1.07 7.99 -26.67
C VAL A 89 0.33 8.37 -26.21
N LYS A 90 1.09 8.94 -27.14
CA LYS A 90 2.44 9.48 -26.87
C LYS A 90 2.38 10.99 -26.67
N LYS A 91 3.28 11.50 -25.86
CA LYS A 91 3.48 12.94 -25.71
C LYS A 91 3.65 13.61 -27.07
N GLY A 92 2.88 14.69 -27.31
CA GLY A 92 2.86 15.42 -28.59
C GLY A 92 1.86 14.90 -29.63
N GLU A 93 1.23 13.73 -29.39
CA GLU A 93 0.19 13.19 -30.28
C GLU A 93 -1.06 14.08 -30.25
N VAL A 94 -1.62 14.42 -31.43
CA VAL A 94 -2.80 15.29 -31.54
C VAL A 94 -4.04 14.49 -31.22
N LEU A 95 -4.77 14.88 -30.18
CA LEU A 95 -5.97 14.21 -29.70
C LEU A 95 -7.26 14.88 -30.18
N PHE A 96 -7.27 16.20 -30.22
CA PHE A 96 -8.40 16.97 -30.71
C PHE A 96 -7.91 18.03 -31.69
N THR A 97 -8.73 18.31 -32.66
CA THR A 97 -8.54 19.44 -33.58
C THR A 97 -9.72 20.40 -33.41
N ILE A 98 -9.42 21.66 -33.13
CA ILE A 98 -10.38 22.77 -33.08
C ILE A 98 -10.38 23.46 -34.45
N ASP A 99 -11.52 23.95 -34.90
CA ASP A 99 -11.63 24.70 -36.14
C ASP A 99 -10.61 25.83 -36.18
N ASP A 100 -9.65 25.73 -37.08
CA ASP A 100 -8.49 26.64 -37.17
C ASP A 100 -8.67 27.80 -38.11
N ARG A 101 -9.80 27.88 -38.83
CA ARG A 101 -10.00 28.88 -39.93
C ARG A 101 -9.86 30.32 -39.45
N THR A 102 -10.40 30.65 -38.30
CA THR A 102 -10.30 31.99 -37.70
C THR A 102 -8.88 32.33 -37.26
N TYR A 103 -8.17 31.35 -36.70
CA TYR A 103 -6.79 31.48 -36.22
C TYR A 103 -5.81 31.60 -37.39
N ARG A 104 -6.05 30.88 -38.48
CA ARG A 104 -5.27 30.98 -39.74
C ARG A 104 -5.43 32.34 -40.37
N ALA A 105 -6.66 32.87 -40.46
CA ALA A 105 -6.92 34.20 -40.96
C ALA A 105 -6.25 35.31 -40.11
N ALA A 106 -6.25 35.13 -38.76
CA ALA A 106 -5.55 36.05 -37.86
C ALA A 106 -4.03 36.01 -38.05
N LEU A 107 -3.45 34.85 -38.30
CA LEU A 107 -2.04 34.68 -38.59
C LEU A 107 -1.68 35.38 -39.92
N GLU A 108 -2.45 35.17 -40.99
CA GLU A 108 -2.26 35.83 -42.30
C GLU A 108 -2.32 37.37 -42.16
N GLN A 109 -3.27 37.89 -41.38
CA GLN A 109 -3.39 39.31 -41.10
C GLN A 109 -2.14 39.86 -40.37
N ALA A 110 -1.63 39.15 -39.38
CA ALA A 110 -0.42 39.53 -38.63
C ALA A 110 0.82 39.51 -39.55
N GLN A 111 0.94 38.49 -40.42
CA GLN A 111 2.02 38.39 -41.40
C GLN A 111 2.00 39.55 -42.43
N ALA A 112 0.83 39.94 -42.91
CA ALA A 112 0.67 41.10 -43.80
C ALA A 112 1.09 42.40 -43.11
N THR A 113 0.76 42.57 -41.83
CA THR A 113 1.18 43.72 -41.03
C THR A 113 2.70 43.75 -40.86
N LEU A 114 3.34 42.62 -40.59
CA LEU A 114 4.80 42.51 -40.50
C LEU A 114 5.47 42.84 -41.84
N ALA A 115 4.92 42.36 -42.96
CA ALA A 115 5.45 42.68 -44.30
C ALA A 115 5.40 44.19 -44.58
N ARG A 116 4.30 44.89 -44.22
CA ARG A 116 4.18 46.34 -44.32
C ARG A 116 5.20 47.05 -43.44
N ALA A 117 5.37 46.62 -42.16
CA ALA A 117 6.37 47.23 -41.27
C ALA A 117 7.81 47.06 -41.80
N LYS A 118 8.15 45.90 -42.37
CA LYS A 118 9.46 45.65 -43.01
C LYS A 118 9.69 46.60 -44.20
N THR A 119 8.68 46.83 -45.04
CA THR A 119 8.79 47.76 -46.17
C THR A 119 9.00 49.21 -45.71
N GLN A 120 8.23 49.64 -44.68
CA GLN A 120 8.36 50.97 -44.09
C GLN A 120 9.75 51.18 -43.45
N ALA A 121 10.26 50.21 -42.73
CA ALA A 121 11.58 50.25 -42.13
C ALA A 121 12.71 50.32 -43.20
N SER A 122 12.55 49.60 -44.31
CA SER A 122 13.47 49.64 -45.41
C SER A 122 13.52 51.01 -46.00
N LEU A 123 12.36 51.67 -46.22
CA LEU A 123 12.26 53.05 -46.69
C LEU A 123 12.94 54.03 -45.72
N ALA A 124 12.54 54.00 -44.44
CA ALA A 124 13.07 54.87 -43.39
C ALA A 124 14.62 54.76 -43.26
N ARG A 125 15.11 53.48 -43.29
CA ARG A 125 16.58 53.26 -43.31
C ARG A 125 17.29 53.82 -44.52
N SER A 126 16.67 53.68 -45.69
CA SER A 126 17.24 54.26 -46.94
C SER A 126 17.32 55.78 -46.87
N GLU A 127 16.27 56.44 -46.32
CA GLU A 127 16.25 57.88 -46.08
C GLU A 127 17.29 58.32 -45.05
N ALA A 128 17.39 57.63 -43.91
CA ALA A 128 18.42 57.90 -42.89
C ALA A 128 19.84 57.74 -43.47
N ASN A 129 20.14 56.70 -44.22
CA ASN A 129 21.43 56.47 -44.85
C ASN A 129 21.77 57.57 -45.92
N ARG A 130 20.76 58.15 -46.55
CA ARG A 130 20.92 59.21 -47.45
C ARG A 130 21.28 60.53 -46.76
N THR A 131 20.56 60.88 -45.70
CA THR A 131 20.82 62.04 -44.85
C THR A 131 22.15 61.94 -44.11
N ASP A 132 22.58 60.74 -43.67
CA ASP A 132 23.91 60.50 -43.10
C ASP A 132 25.06 60.86 -44.02
N LYS A 133 24.89 60.73 -45.35
CA LYS A 133 25.89 61.15 -46.37
C LYS A 133 25.86 62.62 -46.60
N LEU A 134 24.70 63.30 -46.50
CA LEU A 134 24.49 64.69 -46.81
C LEU A 134 24.80 65.64 -45.65
N ILE A 135 24.75 65.20 -44.40
CA ILE A 135 25.02 66.02 -43.21
C ILE A 135 26.47 66.53 -43.20
N ASN A 136 27.40 65.70 -43.60
CA ASN A 136 28.85 66.12 -43.73
C ASN A 136 29.14 67.16 -44.78
N THR A 137 28.21 67.36 -45.70
CA THR A 137 28.32 68.38 -46.78
C THR A 137 27.46 69.62 -46.49
N ASN A 138 26.86 69.75 -45.33
CA ASN A 138 25.91 70.78 -44.91
C ASN A 138 24.72 70.98 -45.87
N LEU A 139 24.31 69.92 -46.58
CA LEU A 139 23.16 69.96 -47.51
C LEU A 139 21.83 69.64 -46.83
N VAL A 140 21.86 69.17 -45.55
CA VAL A 140 20.68 68.92 -44.72
C VAL A 140 20.89 69.51 -43.32
N SER A 141 19.82 69.95 -42.66
CA SER A 141 19.88 70.48 -41.32
C SER A 141 20.15 69.34 -40.31
N ARG A 142 20.71 69.67 -39.14
CA ARG A 142 20.93 68.69 -38.06
C ARG A 142 19.62 68.13 -37.54
N GLU A 143 18.58 68.98 -37.49
CA GLU A 143 17.23 68.54 -37.06
C GLU A 143 16.63 67.51 -38.03
N GLU A 144 16.73 67.71 -39.34
CA GLU A 144 16.26 66.78 -40.36
C GLU A 144 17.02 65.45 -40.30
N TRP A 145 18.34 65.50 -40.10
CA TRP A 145 19.15 64.28 -39.91
C TRP A 145 18.73 63.52 -38.68
N GLU A 146 18.56 64.17 -37.51
CA GLU A 146 18.10 63.54 -36.27
C GLU A 146 16.70 62.95 -36.43
N GLN A 147 15.77 63.64 -37.10
CA GLN A 147 14.40 63.13 -37.35
C GLN A 147 14.43 61.90 -38.25
N ARG A 148 15.19 61.84 -39.35
CA ARG A 148 15.25 60.63 -40.20
C ARG A 148 15.89 59.47 -39.53
N ARG A 149 16.90 59.68 -38.69
CA ARG A 149 17.54 58.69 -37.91
C ARG A 149 16.58 58.10 -36.85
N SER A 150 15.85 58.95 -36.14
CA SER A 150 14.85 58.55 -35.18
C SER A 150 13.70 57.77 -35.85
N ALA A 151 13.23 58.19 -37.01
CA ALA A 151 12.22 57.50 -37.80
C ALA A 151 12.67 56.08 -38.20
N ALA A 152 13.95 55.90 -38.57
CA ALA A 152 14.51 54.60 -38.90
C ALA A 152 14.55 53.66 -37.66
N VAL A 153 14.93 54.23 -36.51
CA VAL A 153 14.89 53.45 -35.23
C VAL A 153 13.46 53.05 -34.89
N GLN A 154 12.51 53.98 -34.95
CA GLN A 154 11.10 53.69 -34.67
C GLN A 154 10.53 52.61 -35.60
N ALA A 155 10.78 52.71 -36.91
CA ALA A 155 10.34 51.73 -37.89
C ALA A 155 10.96 50.34 -37.63
N GLN A 156 12.16 50.26 -37.04
CA GLN A 156 12.77 49.01 -36.63
C GLN A 156 12.06 48.40 -35.41
N GLU A 157 11.60 49.22 -34.46
CA GLU A 157 10.80 48.77 -33.32
C GLU A 157 9.38 48.33 -33.78
N ASP A 158 8.81 48.98 -34.79
CA ASP A 158 7.54 48.55 -35.38
C ASP A 158 7.62 47.14 -36.01
N ILE A 159 8.77 46.77 -36.61
CA ILE A 159 9.01 45.39 -37.07
C ILE A 159 8.97 44.43 -35.90
N ARG A 160 9.61 44.75 -34.76
CA ARG A 160 9.64 43.87 -33.57
C ARG A 160 8.24 43.69 -33.01
N ALA A 161 7.44 44.77 -32.91
CA ALA A 161 6.06 44.70 -32.47
C ALA A 161 5.18 43.83 -33.40
N ALA A 162 5.34 44.02 -34.72
CA ALA A 162 4.62 43.24 -35.71
C ALA A 162 5.06 41.74 -35.71
N GLN A 163 6.34 41.44 -35.47
CA GLN A 163 6.81 40.07 -35.32
C GLN A 163 6.21 39.39 -34.10
N ALA A 164 6.17 40.06 -32.95
CA ALA A 164 5.53 39.55 -31.75
C ALA A 164 4.04 39.24 -31.98
N ALA A 165 3.33 40.03 -32.77
CA ALA A 165 1.95 39.77 -33.15
C ALA A 165 1.82 38.50 -34.03
N VAL A 166 2.75 38.26 -34.95
CA VAL A 166 2.81 37.01 -35.74
C VAL A 166 3.04 35.82 -34.85
N ASP A 167 4.01 35.91 -33.93
CA ASP A 167 4.34 34.82 -33.01
C ASP A 167 3.14 34.46 -32.11
N ALA A 168 2.40 35.47 -31.62
CA ALA A 168 1.18 35.25 -30.83
C ALA A 168 0.06 34.61 -31.66
N ALA A 169 -0.15 35.04 -32.92
CA ALA A 169 -1.15 34.44 -33.80
C ALA A 169 -0.79 32.97 -34.16
N GLN A 170 0.49 32.69 -34.40
CA GLN A 170 0.99 31.34 -34.66
C GLN A 170 0.77 30.43 -33.46
N LEU A 171 1.09 30.91 -32.25
CA LEU A 171 0.86 30.14 -31.00
C LEU A 171 -0.61 29.81 -30.80
N ASN A 172 -1.53 30.73 -31.09
CA ASN A 172 -2.97 30.46 -31.01
C ASN A 172 -3.42 29.43 -32.06
N LEU A 173 -2.86 29.49 -33.27
CA LEU A 173 -3.11 28.48 -34.31
C LEU A 173 -2.58 27.09 -33.88
N ASP A 174 -1.39 27.03 -33.27
CA ASP A 174 -0.84 25.79 -32.78
C ASP A 174 -1.71 25.17 -31.66
N PHE A 175 -2.31 25.98 -30.79
CA PHE A 175 -3.21 25.56 -29.76
C PHE A 175 -4.55 25.01 -30.29
N THR A 176 -4.90 25.20 -31.54
CA THR A 176 -6.06 24.51 -32.15
C THR A 176 -5.85 23.01 -32.27
N LYS A 177 -4.58 22.54 -32.29
CA LYS A 177 -4.20 21.14 -32.22
C LYS A 177 -3.91 20.79 -30.78
N VAL A 178 -4.89 20.22 -30.10
CA VAL A 178 -4.75 19.83 -28.69
C VAL A 178 -3.98 18.53 -28.61
N THR A 179 -2.76 18.58 -28.08
CA THR A 179 -1.84 17.44 -28.01
C THR A 179 -1.75 16.85 -26.61
N ALA A 180 -1.37 15.57 -26.52
CA ALA A 180 -1.09 14.89 -25.26
C ALA A 180 0.16 15.49 -24.59
N PRO A 181 0.09 15.98 -23.33
CA PRO A 181 1.25 16.53 -22.62
C PRO A 181 2.17 15.45 -22.04
N ILE A 182 1.66 14.22 -21.86
CA ILE A 182 2.37 13.08 -21.29
C ILE A 182 2.13 11.82 -22.13
N ASP A 183 3.00 10.83 -21.96
CA ASP A 183 2.74 9.47 -22.42
C ASP A 183 1.74 8.80 -21.46
N GLY A 184 0.74 8.10 -22.00
CA GLY A 184 -0.22 7.43 -21.15
C GLY A 184 -1.44 6.92 -21.89
N ARG A 185 -2.49 6.63 -21.14
CA ARG A 185 -3.78 6.19 -21.67
C ARG A 185 -4.79 7.32 -21.61
N ALA A 186 -5.43 7.60 -22.73
CA ALA A 186 -6.52 8.54 -22.80
C ALA A 186 -7.82 7.90 -22.32
N SER A 187 -8.63 8.64 -21.59
CA SER A 187 -10.00 8.28 -21.26
C SER A 187 -10.91 8.50 -22.48
N ARG A 188 -12.21 8.30 -22.30
CA ARG A 188 -13.18 8.65 -23.34
C ARG A 188 -13.17 10.14 -23.66
N ALA A 189 -13.51 10.52 -24.87
CA ALA A 189 -13.80 11.90 -25.23
C ALA A 189 -15.07 12.36 -24.49
N LEU A 190 -14.95 13.42 -23.69
CA LEU A 190 -16.08 14.02 -22.98
C LEU A 190 -16.85 15.00 -23.86
N ILE A 191 -16.18 15.50 -24.90
CA ILE A 191 -16.74 16.45 -25.89
C ILE A 191 -16.48 15.89 -27.27
N THR A 192 -17.51 15.82 -28.11
CA THR A 192 -17.46 15.25 -29.46
C THR A 192 -17.34 16.34 -30.51
N SER A 193 -17.02 15.97 -31.75
CA SER A 193 -17.01 16.89 -32.90
C SER A 193 -18.31 17.66 -33.05
N GLY A 194 -18.21 18.91 -33.49
CA GLY A 194 -19.35 19.83 -33.67
C GLY A 194 -19.72 20.61 -32.41
N ASN A 195 -19.16 20.30 -31.24
CA ASN A 195 -19.41 21.06 -30.02
C ASN A 195 -18.46 22.25 -29.86
N LEU A 196 -18.97 23.34 -29.31
CA LEU A 196 -18.19 24.51 -28.95
C LEU A 196 -17.43 24.26 -27.64
N VAL A 197 -16.14 24.56 -27.62
CA VAL A 197 -15.31 24.58 -26.40
C VAL A 197 -14.79 25.97 -26.13
N THR A 198 -14.64 26.30 -24.85
CA THR A 198 -14.14 27.60 -24.39
C THR A 198 -12.81 27.42 -23.68
N ALA A 199 -11.90 28.38 -23.89
CA ALA A 199 -10.63 28.48 -23.16
C ALA A 199 -10.83 29.26 -21.85
N GLY A 200 -9.86 29.18 -20.93
CA GLY A 200 -9.84 29.95 -19.67
C GLY A 200 -10.17 29.10 -18.44
N ASP A 201 -10.48 29.75 -17.32
CA ASP A 201 -10.64 29.11 -16.01
C ASP A 201 -11.81 28.12 -15.95
N THR A 202 -12.85 28.36 -16.76
CA THR A 202 -14.01 27.47 -16.89
C THR A 202 -13.91 26.51 -18.07
N ALA A 203 -12.71 26.36 -18.63
CA ALA A 203 -12.50 25.49 -19.80
C ALA A 203 -13.00 24.06 -19.56
N SER A 204 -13.76 23.56 -20.50
CA SER A 204 -14.31 22.20 -20.47
C SER A 204 -13.20 21.17 -20.52
N VAL A 205 -13.28 20.13 -19.69
CA VAL A 205 -12.38 18.99 -19.78
C VAL A 205 -12.71 18.18 -21.05
N LEU A 206 -11.73 18.03 -21.94
CA LEU A 206 -11.89 17.25 -23.17
C LEU A 206 -11.74 15.76 -22.93
N THR A 207 -10.74 15.36 -22.16
CA THR A 207 -10.46 14.00 -21.71
C THR A 207 -9.46 14.02 -20.55
N THR A 208 -9.24 12.87 -19.92
CA THR A 208 -8.20 12.69 -18.91
C THR A 208 -7.14 11.73 -19.44
N LEU A 209 -5.88 12.06 -19.20
CA LEU A 209 -4.73 11.23 -19.50
C LEU A 209 -4.09 10.75 -18.22
N VAL A 210 -3.77 9.45 -18.13
CA VAL A 210 -3.07 8.87 -16.98
C VAL A 210 -1.83 8.11 -17.45
N SER A 211 -0.71 8.33 -16.77
CA SER A 211 0.50 7.53 -17.01
C SER A 211 0.27 6.09 -16.58
N GLN A 212 0.88 5.12 -17.29
CA GLN A 212 0.65 3.70 -17.04
C GLN A 212 1.94 2.90 -16.80
N LYS A 213 3.09 3.40 -17.15
CA LYS A 213 4.36 2.66 -17.09
C LYS A 213 4.79 2.35 -15.67
N THR A 214 4.53 3.27 -14.76
CA THR A 214 4.74 3.14 -13.33
C THR A 214 3.53 3.65 -12.59
N VAL A 215 3.27 3.12 -11.40
CA VAL A 215 2.16 3.56 -10.55
C VAL A 215 2.63 3.77 -9.11
N TYR A 216 1.93 4.60 -8.40
CA TYR A 216 2.08 4.77 -6.96
C TYR A 216 1.06 3.92 -6.21
N VAL A 217 1.44 3.48 -5.03
CA VAL A 217 0.51 2.97 -4.02
C VAL A 217 0.63 3.85 -2.79
N TYR A 218 -0.43 4.58 -2.49
CA TYR A 218 -0.54 5.35 -1.26
C TYR A 218 -1.20 4.51 -0.18
N PHE A 219 -0.66 4.56 1.02
CA PHE A 219 -1.17 3.88 2.20
C PHE A 219 -0.87 4.70 3.44
N ASP A 220 -1.73 4.56 4.45
CA ASP A 220 -1.63 5.32 5.69
C ASP A 220 -1.16 4.39 6.81
N VAL A 221 -0.14 4.84 7.55
CA VAL A 221 0.49 4.13 8.66
C VAL A 221 0.15 4.83 9.96
N ASP A 222 -0.29 4.12 10.97
CA ASP A 222 -0.60 4.68 12.28
C ASP A 222 0.66 5.19 13.02
N GLU A 223 0.45 6.15 13.92
CA GLU A 223 1.53 6.83 14.66
C GLU A 223 2.40 5.83 15.43
N SER A 224 1.80 4.81 16.06
CA SER A 224 2.55 3.87 16.89
C SER A 224 3.49 3.00 16.05
N THR A 225 3.04 2.55 14.89
CA THR A 225 3.83 1.80 13.92
C THR A 225 4.91 2.68 13.30
N TYR A 226 4.60 3.94 12.99
CA TYR A 226 5.59 4.89 12.48
C TYR A 226 6.73 5.14 13.48
N LEU A 227 6.39 5.38 14.76
CA LEU A 227 7.38 5.55 15.83
C LEU A 227 8.22 4.29 16.04
N HIS A 228 7.60 3.11 15.89
CA HIS A 228 8.32 1.85 15.91
C HIS A 228 9.38 1.77 14.80
N TYR A 229 9.02 2.11 13.56
CA TYR A 229 9.95 2.15 12.44
C TYR A 229 11.08 3.18 12.64
N GLN A 230 10.78 4.35 13.16
CA GLN A 230 11.79 5.33 13.50
C GLN A 230 12.79 4.80 14.54
N ASN A 231 12.30 4.09 15.56
CA ASN A 231 13.16 3.51 16.60
C ASN A 231 14.04 2.37 16.03
N LEU A 232 13.52 1.54 15.14
CA LEU A 232 14.30 0.52 14.41
C LEU A 232 15.40 1.17 13.57
N ALA A 233 15.07 2.22 12.83
CA ALA A 233 16.01 2.96 12.02
C ALA A 233 17.15 3.58 12.85
N ARG A 234 16.83 4.20 14.00
CA ARG A 234 17.83 4.77 14.92
C ARG A 234 18.78 3.71 15.50
N ARG A 235 18.30 2.47 15.66
CA ARG A 235 19.11 1.34 16.17
C ARG A 235 19.90 0.64 15.07
N GLY A 236 19.81 1.07 13.82
CA GLY A 236 20.42 0.41 12.67
C GLY A 236 19.84 -0.98 12.36
N GLN A 237 18.67 -1.31 12.92
CA GLN A 237 17.97 -2.60 12.79
C GLN A 237 16.81 -2.58 11.79
N GLY A 238 16.50 -1.43 11.19
CA GLY A 238 15.43 -1.25 10.22
C GLY A 238 15.97 -0.97 8.82
N ALA A 239 15.22 -1.35 7.81
CA ALA A 239 15.52 -1.02 6.41
C ALA A 239 15.36 0.48 6.10
N SER A 240 15.02 1.29 7.08
CA SER A 240 14.78 2.73 6.96
C SER A 240 15.93 3.55 7.51
N SER A 241 17.03 3.58 6.81
CA SER A 241 17.82 4.81 6.80
C SER A 241 17.14 5.77 5.81
N SER A 242 17.11 7.06 6.12
CA SER A 242 16.47 8.14 5.36
C SER A 242 16.88 8.26 3.88
N HIS A 243 17.67 7.34 3.35
CA HIS A 243 18.22 7.31 2.00
C HIS A 243 18.13 5.94 1.29
N GLN A 244 17.62 4.89 1.94
CA GLN A 244 17.39 3.60 1.29
C GLN A 244 15.89 3.36 1.15
N ALA A 245 15.46 3.14 -0.09
CA ALA A 245 14.09 2.79 -0.40
C ALA A 245 13.68 1.51 0.35
N LEU A 246 12.73 1.62 1.28
CA LEU A 246 12.21 0.50 2.05
C LEU A 246 11.46 -0.45 1.10
N PRO A 247 11.85 -1.73 0.99
CA PRO A 247 11.12 -2.67 0.17
C PRO A 247 9.72 -2.89 0.72
N VAL A 248 8.75 -2.98 -0.16
CA VAL A 248 7.36 -3.30 0.17
C VAL A 248 6.88 -4.43 -0.71
N GLU A 249 5.98 -5.22 -0.18
CA GLU A 249 5.29 -6.24 -0.94
C GLU A 249 3.82 -5.89 -1.06
N ILE A 250 3.26 -6.10 -2.23
CA ILE A 250 1.91 -5.65 -2.58
C ILE A 250 1.12 -6.82 -3.15
N GLY A 251 -0.14 -6.92 -2.75
CA GLY A 251 -1.12 -7.86 -3.27
C GLY A 251 -2.40 -7.14 -3.65
N LEU A 252 -2.97 -7.49 -4.79
CA LEU A 252 -4.28 -7.03 -5.22
C LEU A 252 -5.41 -7.80 -4.52
N VAL A 253 -6.62 -7.30 -4.63
CA VAL A 253 -7.82 -8.00 -4.17
C VAL A 253 -8.00 -9.26 -5.00
N GLY A 254 -8.15 -10.41 -4.34
CA GLY A 254 -8.30 -11.71 -5.00
C GLY A 254 -6.99 -12.47 -5.25
N GLU A 255 -5.83 -11.86 -5.02
CA GLU A 255 -4.55 -12.56 -5.08
C GLU A 255 -4.21 -13.21 -3.74
N GLU A 256 -3.64 -14.41 -3.79
CA GLU A 256 -3.07 -15.03 -2.60
C GLU A 256 -1.69 -14.42 -2.28
N GLY A 257 -1.51 -13.99 -1.01
CA GLY A 257 -0.24 -13.39 -0.57
C GLY A 257 0.01 -11.98 -1.11
N TYR A 258 1.28 -11.69 -1.42
CA TYR A 258 1.79 -10.40 -1.87
C TYR A 258 2.83 -10.61 -2.98
N PRO A 259 2.40 -10.95 -4.20
CA PRO A 259 3.31 -11.36 -5.28
C PRO A 259 4.11 -10.22 -5.90
N HIS A 260 3.71 -8.96 -5.68
CA HIS A 260 4.33 -7.81 -6.33
C HIS A 260 5.27 -7.09 -5.37
N GLN A 261 6.38 -6.59 -5.91
CA GLN A 261 7.39 -5.88 -5.15
C GLN A 261 7.42 -4.41 -5.57
N GLY A 262 7.56 -3.54 -4.58
CA GLY A 262 7.73 -2.11 -4.75
C GLY A 262 8.75 -1.55 -3.79
N LYS A 263 8.93 -0.25 -3.84
CA LYS A 263 9.83 0.48 -2.95
C LYS A 263 9.14 1.73 -2.43
N VAL A 264 9.19 1.97 -1.13
CA VAL A 264 8.75 3.25 -0.56
C VAL A 264 9.72 4.33 -1.03
N ASP A 265 9.18 5.34 -1.68
CA ASP A 265 9.92 6.49 -2.20
C ASP A 265 9.53 7.81 -1.52
N PHE A 266 8.43 7.82 -0.78
CA PHE A 266 7.93 9.02 -0.13
C PHE A 266 7.26 8.70 1.22
N LEU A 267 7.53 9.55 2.18
CA LEU A 267 6.91 9.63 3.49
C LEU A 267 6.47 11.07 3.71
N ASP A 268 5.25 11.29 4.12
CA ASP A 268 4.74 12.64 4.36
C ASP A 268 5.49 13.32 5.52
N ASN A 269 5.52 14.64 5.50
CA ASN A 269 6.25 15.44 6.49
C ASN A 269 5.45 15.71 7.79
N GLN A 270 4.16 15.34 7.80
CA GLN A 270 3.27 15.51 8.95
C GLN A 270 2.23 14.40 9.04
N LEU A 271 1.78 14.10 10.25
CA LEU A 271 0.64 13.23 10.47
C LEU A 271 -0.66 13.97 10.14
N THR A 272 -1.65 13.22 9.68
CA THR A 272 -3.03 13.69 9.51
C THR A 272 -3.71 13.70 10.89
N PRO A 273 -4.02 14.88 11.49
CA PRO A 273 -4.50 14.94 12.89
C PRO A 273 -5.84 14.24 13.12
N SER A 274 -6.69 14.17 12.08
CA SER A 274 -8.02 13.55 12.18
C SER A 274 -7.98 12.02 12.29
N THR A 275 -6.94 11.38 11.78
CA THR A 275 -6.79 9.92 11.74
C THR A 275 -5.62 9.41 12.56
N GLY A 276 -4.70 10.28 12.99
CA GLY A 276 -3.45 9.89 13.67
C GLY A 276 -2.54 9.03 12.78
N THR A 277 -2.58 9.25 11.46
CA THR A 277 -1.80 8.46 10.50
C THR A 277 -0.85 9.33 9.70
N ILE A 278 0.23 8.75 9.24
CA ILE A 278 1.16 9.34 8.29
C ILE A 278 1.03 8.63 6.94
N ARG A 279 0.99 9.42 5.87
CA ARG A 279 0.90 8.89 4.51
C ARG A 279 2.25 8.47 3.98
N MET A 280 2.29 7.27 3.45
CA MET A 280 3.44 6.71 2.74
C MET A 280 3.07 6.40 1.30
N ARG A 281 4.09 6.38 0.44
CA ARG A 281 3.93 6.05 -0.96
C ARG A 281 4.99 5.05 -1.39
N ALA A 282 4.57 4.05 -2.13
CA ALA A 282 5.45 3.12 -2.80
C ALA A 282 5.35 3.24 -4.32
N LEU A 283 6.46 3.10 -4.99
CA LEU A 283 6.57 3.06 -6.44
C LEU A 283 6.59 1.61 -6.92
N LEU A 284 5.74 1.29 -7.92
CA LEU A 284 5.67 0.00 -8.59
C LEU A 284 5.92 0.13 -10.08
N ASP A 285 6.61 -0.86 -10.64
CA ASP A 285 6.66 -1.05 -12.09
C ASP A 285 5.32 -1.63 -12.57
N ASN A 286 4.76 -1.03 -13.59
CA ASN A 286 3.53 -1.44 -14.24
C ASN A 286 3.71 -1.69 -15.75
N SER A 287 4.89 -2.14 -16.15
CA SER A 287 5.19 -2.45 -17.55
C SER A 287 4.23 -3.52 -18.14
N GLN A 288 3.73 -4.43 -17.30
CA GLN A 288 2.73 -5.44 -17.65
C GLN A 288 1.27 -4.92 -17.59
N ARG A 289 1.04 -3.69 -17.13
CA ARG A 289 -0.29 -3.04 -17.05
C ARG A 289 -1.33 -3.76 -16.18
N LEU A 290 -0.87 -4.44 -15.17
CA LEU A 290 -1.71 -5.11 -14.18
C LEU A 290 -2.41 -4.11 -13.25
N PHE A 291 -1.72 -3.00 -12.95
CA PHE A 291 -2.18 -2.02 -11.97
C PHE A 291 -2.93 -0.88 -12.64
N THR A 292 -4.25 -0.90 -12.54
CA THR A 292 -5.09 0.23 -12.96
C THR A 292 -5.21 1.23 -11.84
N PRO A 293 -4.96 2.54 -12.07
CA PRO A 293 -5.19 3.58 -11.09
C PRO A 293 -6.62 3.54 -10.54
N GLY A 294 -6.76 3.65 -9.23
CA GLY A 294 -8.04 3.52 -8.50
C GLY A 294 -8.26 2.18 -7.82
N LEU A 295 -7.52 1.13 -8.17
CA LEU A 295 -7.62 -0.17 -7.50
C LEU A 295 -7.14 -0.10 -6.04
N PHE A 296 -7.74 -0.92 -5.19
CA PHE A 296 -7.24 -1.18 -3.85
C PHE A 296 -6.07 -2.16 -3.88
N ALA A 297 -5.10 -1.93 -3.01
CA ALA A 297 -3.94 -2.78 -2.83
C ALA A 297 -3.71 -3.07 -1.35
N ARG A 298 -3.31 -4.28 -1.04
CA ARG A 298 -2.78 -4.64 0.28
C ARG A 298 -1.28 -4.43 0.22
N VAL A 299 -0.74 -3.70 1.18
CA VAL A 299 0.69 -3.38 1.27
C VAL A 299 1.23 -4.00 2.54
N ARG A 300 2.37 -4.66 2.48
CA ARG A 300 3.08 -5.08 3.69
C ARG A 300 4.51 -4.57 3.72
N LEU A 301 4.89 -4.10 4.89
CA LEU A 301 6.21 -3.59 5.20
C LEU A 301 6.93 -4.50 6.19
N PRO A 302 8.25 -4.67 6.11
CA PRO A 302 9.00 -5.35 7.14
C PRO A 302 8.95 -4.54 8.45
N GLY A 303 8.21 -5.06 9.43
CA GLY A 303 8.02 -4.44 10.76
C GLY A 303 9.16 -4.71 11.73
N SER A 304 10.11 -5.59 11.36
CA SER A 304 11.33 -5.84 12.13
C SER A 304 12.46 -6.32 11.23
N ALA A 305 13.71 -6.12 11.68
CA ALA A 305 14.82 -6.91 11.18
C ALA A 305 14.56 -8.41 11.45
N GLU A 306 15.26 -9.26 10.73
CA GLU A 306 15.26 -10.70 11.00
C GLU A 306 15.79 -10.97 12.42
N PHE A 307 15.02 -11.67 13.23
CA PHE A 307 15.42 -12.04 14.58
C PHE A 307 15.07 -13.50 14.89
N LYS A 308 15.86 -14.13 15.76
CA LYS A 308 15.57 -15.48 16.23
C LYS A 308 14.38 -15.44 17.18
N ALA A 309 13.27 -16.05 16.79
CA ALA A 309 12.07 -16.15 17.60
C ALA A 309 11.88 -17.57 18.10
N THR A 310 11.47 -17.68 19.36
CA THR A 310 10.98 -18.92 19.97
C THR A 310 9.51 -19.05 19.64
N LEU A 311 9.12 -20.13 18.99
CA LEU A 311 7.80 -20.37 18.44
C LEU A 311 7.17 -21.59 19.09
N ILE A 312 5.89 -21.51 19.47
CA ILE A 312 5.08 -22.61 20.03
C ILE A 312 3.70 -22.64 19.38
N ASP A 313 3.00 -23.77 19.50
CA ASP A 313 1.59 -23.85 19.12
C ASP A 313 0.76 -22.91 20.02
N ASP A 314 -0.10 -22.10 19.41
CA ASP A 314 -0.96 -21.16 20.15
C ASP A 314 -1.91 -21.85 21.13
N LYS A 315 -2.32 -23.10 20.86
CA LYS A 315 -3.14 -23.95 21.75
C LYS A 315 -2.44 -24.28 23.05
N ALA A 316 -1.12 -24.25 23.10
CA ALA A 316 -0.35 -24.52 24.32
C ALA A 316 -0.38 -23.36 25.33
N VAL A 317 -0.82 -22.18 24.91
CA VAL A 317 -0.86 -20.97 25.74
C VAL A 317 -2.12 -20.96 26.57
N LEU A 318 -1.94 -21.05 27.87
CA LEU A 318 -3.00 -20.97 28.87
C LEU A 318 -3.07 -19.58 29.50
N THR A 319 -4.24 -19.23 30.01
CA THR A 319 -4.49 -17.95 30.67
C THR A 319 -4.98 -18.20 32.10
N ASP A 320 -4.36 -17.48 33.02
CA ASP A 320 -4.76 -17.45 34.41
C ASP A 320 -4.83 -15.97 34.83
N GLN A 321 -6.06 -15.46 34.90
CA GLN A 321 -6.37 -14.04 35.08
C GLN A 321 -5.66 -13.17 34.03
N ASP A 322 -4.63 -12.40 34.41
CA ASP A 322 -3.83 -11.52 33.59
C ASP A 322 -2.53 -12.16 33.06
N ARG A 323 -2.21 -13.39 33.52
CA ARG A 323 -0.96 -14.07 33.18
C ARG A 323 -1.16 -15.12 32.10
N LYS A 324 -0.22 -15.13 31.16
CA LYS A 324 -0.11 -16.18 30.15
C LYS A 324 0.99 -17.14 30.54
N TYR A 325 0.71 -18.43 30.46
CA TYR A 325 1.66 -19.47 30.85
C TYR A 325 1.54 -20.68 29.94
N VAL A 326 2.53 -21.56 30.03
CA VAL A 326 2.55 -22.87 29.39
C VAL A 326 2.97 -23.93 30.43
N TYR A 327 2.68 -25.18 30.14
CA TYR A 327 3.32 -26.28 30.85
C TYR A 327 4.50 -26.80 30.04
N ILE A 328 5.66 -26.90 30.68
CA ILE A 328 6.85 -27.57 30.15
C ILE A 328 7.07 -28.87 30.86
N VAL A 329 7.67 -29.84 30.16
CA VAL A 329 8.10 -31.11 30.75
C VAL A 329 9.56 -30.97 31.18
N ASP A 330 9.83 -31.14 32.48
CA ASP A 330 11.18 -31.07 33.01
C ASP A 330 11.97 -32.38 32.75
N LYS A 331 13.24 -32.41 33.19
CA LYS A 331 14.11 -33.59 33.02
C LYS A 331 13.64 -34.81 33.83
N GLU A 332 12.79 -34.60 34.81
CA GLU A 332 12.22 -35.64 35.69
C GLU A 332 10.85 -36.13 35.19
N GLY A 333 10.38 -35.67 34.05
CA GLY A 333 9.08 -36.03 33.48
C GLY A 333 7.89 -35.38 34.20
N LYS A 334 8.10 -34.23 34.86
CA LYS A 334 7.03 -33.51 35.58
C LYS A 334 6.59 -32.28 34.77
N ALA A 335 5.29 -31.96 34.79
CA ALA A 335 4.74 -30.79 34.17
C ALA A 335 4.98 -29.55 35.06
N GLN A 336 5.81 -28.63 34.63
CA GLN A 336 6.10 -27.38 35.34
C GLN A 336 5.41 -26.22 34.64
N ARG A 337 4.72 -25.38 35.42
CA ARG A 337 4.16 -24.12 34.93
C ARG A 337 5.28 -23.13 34.68
N ARG A 338 5.24 -22.49 33.54
CA ARG A 338 6.16 -21.42 33.18
C ARG A 338 5.40 -20.23 32.62
N ASP A 339 5.49 -19.08 33.28
CA ASP A 339 4.88 -17.84 32.80
C ASP A 339 5.64 -17.34 31.57
N ILE A 340 4.92 -16.86 30.57
CA ILE A 340 5.48 -16.42 29.30
C ILE A 340 4.95 -15.03 28.91
N ALA A 341 5.74 -14.30 28.12
CA ALA A 341 5.30 -13.10 27.42
C ALA A 341 5.04 -13.45 25.95
N PRO A 342 3.77 -13.70 25.56
CA PRO A 342 3.45 -14.04 24.17
C PRO A 342 3.55 -12.81 23.28
N GLY A 343 3.93 -13.03 22.02
CA GLY A 343 3.94 -12.06 20.93
C GLY A 343 2.83 -12.31 19.91
N ARG A 344 3.01 -11.81 18.68
CA ARG A 344 2.11 -12.05 17.55
C ARG A 344 2.24 -13.50 17.05
N LEU A 345 1.29 -13.91 16.20
CA LEU A 345 1.42 -15.14 15.43
C LEU A 345 2.39 -14.92 14.26
N ALA A 346 3.23 -15.93 13.99
CA ALA A 346 4.11 -15.96 12.84
C ALA A 346 4.18 -17.38 12.31
N ALA A 347 3.99 -17.57 11.01
CA ALA A 347 3.97 -18.88 10.35
C ALA A 347 3.02 -19.89 11.03
N GLY A 348 1.87 -19.41 11.55
CA GLY A 348 0.87 -20.24 12.23
C GLY A 348 1.22 -20.61 13.69
N LEU A 349 2.36 -20.20 14.21
CA LEU A 349 2.80 -20.43 15.59
C LEU A 349 2.82 -19.11 16.38
N ARG A 350 2.73 -19.20 17.71
CA ARG A 350 2.84 -18.07 18.63
C ARG A 350 4.30 -17.76 18.94
N ILE A 351 4.73 -16.50 18.74
CA ILE A 351 6.02 -16.02 19.21
C ILE A 351 5.98 -15.92 20.73
N VAL A 352 7.02 -16.40 21.38
CA VAL A 352 7.26 -16.17 22.81
C VAL A 352 8.47 -15.27 22.98
N LYS A 353 8.23 -14.07 23.52
CA LYS A 353 9.27 -13.05 23.74
C LYS A 353 10.17 -13.36 24.93
N GLN A 354 9.59 -13.93 26.00
CA GLN A 354 10.27 -14.27 27.26
C GLN A 354 9.60 -15.47 27.92
N GLY A 355 10.38 -16.25 28.69
CA GLY A 355 9.87 -17.34 29.51
C GLY A 355 10.22 -18.75 28.99
N LEU A 356 10.68 -18.91 27.75
CA LEU A 356 11.10 -20.22 27.21
C LEU A 356 12.53 -20.14 26.68
N ASN A 357 13.24 -21.26 26.81
CA ASN A 357 14.59 -21.45 26.29
C ASN A 357 14.58 -22.45 25.11
N PRO A 358 15.56 -22.36 24.19
CA PRO A 358 15.76 -23.40 23.18
C PRO A 358 15.92 -24.77 23.82
N GLY A 359 15.20 -25.77 23.30
CA GLY A 359 15.19 -27.15 23.84
C GLY A 359 14.13 -27.42 24.91
N ASP A 360 13.40 -26.42 25.42
CA ASP A 360 12.26 -26.66 26.30
C ASP A 360 11.19 -27.47 25.55
N LYS A 361 10.55 -28.43 26.23
CA LYS A 361 9.46 -29.25 25.71
C LYS A 361 8.16 -28.73 26.26
N VAL A 362 7.32 -28.13 25.44
CA VAL A 362 6.02 -27.56 25.81
C VAL A 362 4.92 -28.57 25.55
N ILE A 363 4.02 -28.75 26.51
CA ILE A 363 2.84 -29.60 26.34
C ILE A 363 1.87 -28.92 25.39
N VAL A 364 1.60 -29.54 24.24
CA VAL A 364 0.74 -29.02 23.17
C VAL A 364 -0.64 -29.70 23.12
N ASP A 365 -0.76 -30.92 23.71
CA ASP A 365 -2.02 -31.65 23.80
C ASP A 365 -2.11 -32.39 25.10
N GLY A 366 -3.35 -32.60 25.61
CA GLY A 366 -3.60 -33.23 26.91
C GLY A 366 -3.47 -32.26 28.09
N LEU A 367 -3.46 -30.96 27.89
CA LEU A 367 -3.34 -29.91 28.90
C LEU A 367 -4.41 -30.03 29.99
N GLN A 368 -5.64 -30.46 29.64
CA GLN A 368 -6.74 -30.67 30.56
C GLN A 368 -6.48 -31.80 31.58
N LYS A 369 -5.46 -32.65 31.36
CA LYS A 369 -5.07 -33.74 32.26
C LYS A 369 -4.03 -33.29 33.29
N VAL A 370 -3.48 -32.09 33.17
CA VAL A 370 -2.49 -31.51 34.09
C VAL A 370 -3.22 -30.63 35.09
N PHE A 371 -3.51 -31.14 36.25
CA PHE A 371 -4.33 -30.47 37.28
C PHE A 371 -3.50 -29.55 38.19
N MET A 372 -2.21 -29.80 38.33
CA MET A 372 -1.33 -29.00 39.18
C MET A 372 0.12 -29.00 38.66
N PRO A 373 0.85 -27.92 38.90
CA PRO A 373 2.28 -27.89 38.64
C PRO A 373 3.06 -28.93 39.43
N GLY A 374 4.10 -29.52 38.81
CA GLY A 374 4.91 -30.58 39.43
C GLY A 374 4.36 -32.00 39.30
N MET A 375 3.20 -32.17 38.67
CA MET A 375 2.57 -33.47 38.43
C MET A 375 3.40 -34.30 37.43
N PRO A 376 3.68 -35.61 37.71
CA PRO A 376 4.34 -36.47 36.75
C PRO A 376 3.42 -36.73 35.55
N VAL A 377 4.00 -36.65 34.33
CA VAL A 377 3.30 -36.87 33.08
C VAL A 377 4.06 -37.84 32.18
N ASN A 378 3.31 -38.63 31.41
CA ASN A 378 3.90 -39.48 30.38
C ASN A 378 3.87 -38.70 29.05
N ALA A 379 4.97 -38.00 28.76
CA ALA A 379 5.05 -37.10 27.62
C ALA A 379 5.52 -37.84 26.36
N LYS A 380 4.66 -37.93 25.34
CA LYS A 380 5.03 -38.37 24.00
C LYS A 380 5.56 -37.17 23.25
N THR A 381 6.79 -37.25 22.75
CA THR A 381 7.37 -36.19 21.92
C THR A 381 6.71 -36.19 20.54
N VAL A 382 6.20 -35.02 20.12
CA VAL A 382 5.59 -34.77 18.81
C VAL A 382 6.29 -33.57 18.14
N ALA A 383 6.14 -33.46 16.84
CA ALA A 383 6.60 -32.24 16.13
C ALA A 383 5.76 -31.05 16.51
N MET A 384 6.37 -29.86 16.63
CA MET A 384 5.65 -28.60 16.78
C MET A 384 4.95 -28.28 15.45
N THR A 385 3.65 -28.50 15.38
CA THR A 385 2.84 -28.28 14.19
C THR A 385 1.97 -27.05 14.34
N THR A 386 1.64 -26.41 13.22
CA THR A 386 0.67 -25.31 13.21
C THR A 386 -0.74 -25.88 13.32
N SER A 387 -1.62 -25.17 14.02
CA SER A 387 -3.06 -25.47 14.08
C SER A 387 -3.74 -25.57 12.71
N ALA A 388 -3.12 -25.01 11.65
CA ALA A 388 -3.64 -25.01 10.28
C ALA A 388 -3.30 -26.27 9.48
N ALA A 389 -2.44 -27.17 9.99
CA ALA A 389 -2.04 -28.40 9.30
C ALA A 389 -2.94 -29.61 9.61
N LEU A 390 -4.02 -29.40 10.35
CA LEU A 390 -4.96 -30.45 10.81
C LEU A 390 -6.40 -30.29 10.28
N ASN A 391 -6.64 -29.38 9.30
CA ASN A 391 -7.93 -29.29 8.60
C ASN A 391 -7.77 -29.62 7.13
#